data_5c342b95f7bbe0f33d0ad7219244154a
#
_entry.id   5c342b95f7bbe0f33d0ad7219244154a
#
_cell.length_a   1.000
_cell.length_b   1.000
_cell.length_c   1.000
_cell.angle_alpha   90.00
_cell.angle_beta   90.00
_cell.angle_gamma   90.00
#
_symmetry.space_group_name_H-M   'P 1'
#
loop_
_entity.id
_entity.type
_entity.pdbx_description
1 polymer ?
#
loop_
_entity_poly.entity_id
_entity_poly.type
_entity_poly.pdbx_seq_one_letter_code
_entity_poly.pdbx_strand_id
1 'polypeptide(L)'
;SYLDQKGTTVSLKVTVEEAGLYEMKISYCEPYDKNKKVQYLNVNGVNQGEVSFSHNLKFEETSGGVVMLNAGENTIELSAYWGYTFFDYLTIQPADESLTNLSPTRTLSNPNASDSTKRLYQYLCDQYGKHIISGQQEYCGSHNYNLYADPTNFIKDNEQEFEYLEKTLRKMCAIRGIDFLNYRSNAT
;
A
#
# COMPACT_ATOMS: atom_id res chain seq x y z
N SER A 1 23.84 1.53 16.16
CA SER A 1 23.92 2.34 14.92
C SER A 1 22.97 3.51 14.99
N TYR A 2 23.19 4.55 14.22
CA TYR A 2 22.26 5.69 14.14
C TYR A 2 22.20 6.26 12.71
N LEU A 3 21.06 6.87 12.39
CA LEU A 3 20.83 7.61 11.16
C LEU A 3 20.72 9.11 11.49
N ASP A 4 21.52 9.94 10.84
CA ASP A 4 21.56 11.39 11.06
C ASP A 4 21.64 12.22 9.78
N GLN A 5 22.02 11.63 8.67
CA GLN A 5 22.25 12.35 7.42
C GLN A 5 21.53 11.65 6.28
N LYS A 6 20.93 12.47 5.41
CA LYS A 6 20.30 11.98 4.19
C LYS A 6 21.32 11.15 3.36
N GLY A 7 20.91 9.94 2.99
CA GLY A 7 21.72 9.00 2.25
C GLY A 7 22.48 7.98 3.11
N THR A 8 22.41 8.10 4.45
CA THR A 8 22.89 7.03 5.33
C THR A 8 21.88 5.89 5.43
N THR A 9 22.39 4.67 5.55
CA THR A 9 21.58 3.45 5.65
C THR A 9 22.19 2.52 6.70
N VAL A 10 21.34 1.96 7.55
CA VAL A 10 21.66 0.82 8.40
C VAL A 10 21.14 -0.43 7.72
N SER A 11 22.03 -1.34 7.36
CA SER A 11 21.70 -2.58 6.68
C SER A 11 21.94 -3.78 7.60
N LEU A 12 20.95 -4.67 7.69
CA LEU A 12 20.96 -5.86 8.49
C LEU A 12 20.65 -7.07 7.61
N LYS A 13 21.32 -8.19 7.87
CA LYS A 13 21.04 -9.47 7.22
C LYS A 13 20.30 -10.37 8.17
N VAL A 14 19.21 -10.96 7.71
CA VAL A 14 18.44 -11.94 8.44
C VAL A 14 18.24 -13.18 7.59
N THR A 15 18.26 -14.35 8.23
CA THR A 15 18.04 -15.62 7.55
C THR A 15 16.78 -16.25 8.13
N VAL A 16 15.85 -16.64 7.26
CA VAL A 16 14.65 -17.39 7.62
C VAL A 16 14.63 -18.73 6.87
N GLU A 17 14.09 -19.76 7.51
CA GLU A 17 14.02 -21.10 6.92
C GLU A 17 12.99 -21.19 5.81
N GLU A 18 11.84 -20.55 5.99
CA GLU A 18 10.72 -20.58 5.05
C GLU A 18 10.38 -19.19 4.54
N ALA A 19 9.99 -19.11 3.26
CA ALA A 19 9.45 -17.87 2.69
C ALA A 19 8.06 -17.61 3.25
N GLY A 20 7.77 -16.36 3.61
CA GLY A 20 6.46 -16.01 4.17
C GLY A 20 6.39 -14.59 4.70
N LEU A 21 5.27 -14.31 5.36
CA LEU A 21 5.07 -13.05 6.06
C LEU A 21 5.66 -13.11 7.48
N TYR A 22 6.41 -12.09 7.83
CA TYR A 22 7.07 -11.95 9.12
C TYR A 22 6.74 -10.62 9.76
N GLU A 23 6.38 -10.67 11.03
CA GLU A 23 6.29 -9.48 11.88
C GLU A 23 7.69 -9.00 12.25
N MET A 24 7.93 -7.71 12.13
CA MET A 24 9.19 -7.08 12.46
C MET A 24 9.00 -6.07 13.58
N LYS A 25 9.92 -6.11 14.56
CA LYS A 25 10.04 -5.07 15.59
C LYS A 25 11.44 -4.50 15.56
N ILE A 26 11.54 -3.20 15.80
CA ILE A 26 12.78 -2.44 15.75
C ILE A 26 12.99 -1.80 17.11
N SER A 27 14.12 -2.13 17.75
CA SER A 27 14.57 -1.47 18.98
C SER A 27 15.27 -0.17 18.64
N TYR A 28 14.75 0.94 19.15
CA TYR A 28 15.22 2.28 18.84
C TYR A 28 15.23 3.19 20.06
N CYS A 29 15.99 4.28 19.96
CA CYS A 29 15.95 5.39 20.93
C CYS A 29 15.98 6.73 20.18
N GLU A 30 15.10 7.63 20.58
CA GLU A 30 14.99 9.01 20.05
C GLU A 30 14.96 10.02 21.19
N PRO A 31 16.17 10.41 21.72
CA PRO A 31 16.23 11.17 22.96
C PRO A 31 16.26 12.70 22.78
N TYR A 32 16.36 13.20 21.53
CA TYR A 32 16.73 14.61 21.33
C TYR A 32 15.56 15.59 21.36
N ASP A 33 14.46 15.27 20.73
CA ASP A 33 13.29 16.16 20.72
C ASP A 33 11.97 15.38 20.67
N LYS A 34 10.87 16.10 20.90
CA LYS A 34 9.53 15.47 20.97
C LYS A 34 8.87 15.18 19.63
N ASN A 35 9.53 15.55 18.54
CA ASN A 35 8.97 15.32 17.22
C ASN A 35 9.23 13.87 16.80
N LYS A 36 8.25 13.26 16.13
CA LYS A 36 8.44 11.96 15.50
C LYS A 36 9.55 12.03 14.46
N LYS A 37 10.38 11.02 14.40
CA LYS A 37 11.34 10.79 13.31
C LYS A 37 10.78 9.75 12.37
N VAL A 38 11.19 9.81 11.11
CA VAL A 38 10.67 8.91 10.08
C VAL A 38 11.83 8.43 9.23
N GLN A 39 11.91 7.12 9.02
CA GLN A 39 12.93 6.51 8.20
C GLN A 39 12.27 5.59 7.16
N TYR A 40 12.91 5.41 6.00
CA TYR A 40 12.45 4.45 5.03
C TYR A 40 12.87 3.05 5.40
N LEU A 41 11.97 2.09 5.21
CA LEU A 41 12.24 0.67 5.32
C LEU A 41 12.34 0.07 3.93
N ASN A 42 13.41 -0.67 3.66
CA ASN A 42 13.57 -1.48 2.46
C ASN A 42 13.81 -2.93 2.86
N VAL A 43 13.26 -3.85 2.09
CA VAL A 43 13.47 -5.29 2.23
C VAL A 43 13.89 -5.84 0.87
N ASN A 44 15.05 -6.45 0.81
CA ASN A 44 15.66 -6.98 -0.43
C ASN A 44 15.68 -5.95 -1.57
N GLY A 45 15.98 -4.68 -1.24
CA GLY A 45 16.02 -3.57 -2.18
C GLY A 45 14.65 -3.00 -2.58
N VAL A 46 13.55 -3.52 -2.05
CA VAL A 46 12.19 -3.02 -2.31
C VAL A 46 11.75 -2.13 -1.15
N ASN A 47 11.35 -0.90 -1.45
CA ASN A 47 10.83 0.03 -0.46
C ASN A 47 9.47 -0.45 0.08
N GLN A 48 9.37 -0.58 1.41
CA GLN A 48 8.18 -1.00 2.13
C GLN A 48 7.39 0.19 2.71
N GLY A 49 7.91 1.42 2.54
CA GLY A 49 7.31 2.62 3.09
C GLY A 49 8.10 3.21 4.25
N GLU A 50 7.41 3.94 5.10
CA GLU A 50 7.98 4.72 6.19
C GLU A 50 7.71 4.05 7.54
N VAL A 51 8.72 4.06 8.41
CA VAL A 51 8.58 3.70 9.83
C VAL A 51 8.77 4.94 10.68
N SER A 52 7.83 5.15 11.61
CA SER A 52 7.82 6.30 12.53
C SER A 52 8.39 5.92 13.89
N PHE A 53 9.25 6.78 14.41
CA PHE A 53 9.92 6.63 15.69
C PHE A 53 9.55 7.81 16.61
N SER A 54 8.80 7.51 17.68
CA SER A 54 8.38 8.53 18.63
C SER A 54 9.50 8.84 19.61
N HIS A 55 9.46 10.05 20.19
CA HIS A 55 10.43 10.42 21.23
C HIS A 55 10.39 9.44 22.41
N ASN A 56 11.56 8.96 22.80
CA ASN A 56 11.77 8.16 24.01
C ASN A 56 13.18 8.39 24.55
N LEU A 57 13.40 8.07 25.84
CA LEU A 57 14.69 8.24 26.52
C LEU A 57 15.41 6.91 26.78
N LYS A 58 14.84 5.79 26.33
CA LYS A 58 15.37 4.46 26.49
C LYS A 58 15.12 3.69 25.20
N PHE A 59 15.91 2.66 24.96
CA PHE A 59 15.63 1.73 23.87
C PHE A 59 14.31 1.01 24.13
N GLU A 60 13.40 1.14 23.16
CA GLU A 60 12.06 0.53 23.16
C GLU A 60 11.79 -0.05 21.78
N GLU A 61 10.95 -1.06 21.72
CA GLU A 61 10.53 -1.64 20.45
C GLU A 61 9.36 -0.88 19.83
N THR A 62 9.41 -0.67 18.52
CA THR A 62 8.27 -0.27 17.69
C THR A 62 8.03 -1.29 16.61
N SER A 63 6.80 -1.32 16.07
CA SER A 63 6.48 -2.17 14.92
C SER A 63 7.19 -1.65 13.68
N GLY A 64 7.91 -2.52 12.99
CA GLY A 64 8.41 -2.31 11.63
C GLY A 64 7.41 -2.79 10.57
N GLY A 65 6.24 -3.28 11.00
CA GLY A 65 5.23 -3.83 10.10
C GLY A 65 5.38 -5.32 9.84
N VAL A 66 4.58 -5.80 8.88
CA VAL A 66 4.66 -7.16 8.37
C VAL A 66 5.30 -7.12 7.00
N VAL A 67 6.35 -7.91 6.80
CA VAL A 67 7.15 -7.93 5.57
C VAL A 67 7.20 -9.34 4.98
N MET A 68 7.27 -9.43 3.66
CA MET A 68 7.52 -10.69 2.96
C MET A 68 9.01 -10.98 2.93
N LEU A 69 9.43 -12.13 3.44
CA LEU A 69 10.81 -12.61 3.37
C LEU A 69 10.89 -13.87 2.49
N ASN A 70 12.00 -14.00 1.78
CA ASN A 70 12.34 -15.21 1.04
C ASN A 70 13.01 -16.22 1.97
N ALA A 71 12.89 -17.51 1.67
CA ALA A 71 13.72 -18.51 2.33
C ALA A 71 15.21 -18.22 2.10
N GLY A 72 16.02 -18.34 3.15
CA GLY A 72 17.43 -17.99 3.14
C GLY A 72 17.71 -16.55 3.61
N GLU A 73 18.79 -15.97 3.12
CA GLU A 73 19.27 -14.63 3.52
C GLU A 73 18.40 -13.53 2.90
N ASN A 74 17.99 -12.57 3.72
CA ASN A 74 17.29 -11.36 3.34
C ASN A 74 18.07 -10.14 3.86
N THR A 75 17.96 -9.03 3.16
CA THR A 75 18.55 -7.75 3.57
C THR A 75 17.44 -6.80 4.00
N ILE A 76 17.54 -6.27 5.21
CA ILE A 76 16.63 -5.24 5.75
C ILE A 76 17.42 -3.97 5.95
N GLU A 77 16.94 -2.88 5.39
CA GLU A 77 17.62 -1.59 5.42
C GLU A 77 16.70 -0.50 5.94
N LEU A 78 17.22 0.27 6.88
CA LEU A 78 16.62 1.53 7.34
C LEU A 78 17.45 2.67 6.74
N SER A 79 16.83 3.47 5.88
CA SER A 79 17.48 4.60 5.20
C SER A 79 16.99 5.92 5.78
N ALA A 80 17.93 6.83 5.99
CA ALA A 80 17.64 8.15 6.56
C ALA A 80 16.70 8.96 5.67
N TYR A 81 15.55 9.34 6.23
CA TYR A 81 14.60 10.24 5.61
C TYR A 81 14.46 11.54 6.39
N TRP A 82 14.01 11.48 7.64
CA TRP A 82 13.83 12.67 8.45
C TRP A 82 14.16 12.43 9.93
N GLY A 83 15.13 13.20 10.42
CA GLY A 83 15.55 13.24 11.81
C GLY A 83 16.54 12.15 12.21
N TYR A 84 16.95 12.22 13.47
CA TYR A 84 17.93 11.30 14.07
C TYR A 84 17.21 10.10 14.67
N THR A 85 17.77 8.91 14.54
CA THR A 85 17.24 7.73 15.22
C THR A 85 18.38 6.78 15.55
N PHE A 86 18.46 6.34 16.81
CA PHE A 86 19.39 5.30 17.23
C PHE A 86 18.73 3.93 17.13
N PHE A 87 19.45 2.96 16.63
CA PHE A 87 19.02 1.59 16.50
C PHE A 87 19.90 0.66 17.30
N ASP A 88 19.31 -0.33 17.95
CA ASP A 88 20.00 -1.36 18.71
C ASP A 88 19.91 -2.70 17.95
N TYR A 89 18.73 -3.31 17.93
CA TYR A 89 18.49 -4.58 17.26
C TYR A 89 17.16 -4.58 16.51
N LEU A 90 16.95 -5.64 15.75
CA LEU A 90 15.73 -5.95 15.05
C LEU A 90 15.34 -7.38 15.37
N THR A 91 14.06 -7.63 15.66
CA THR A 91 13.50 -8.96 15.81
C THR A 91 12.52 -9.27 14.70
N ILE A 92 12.51 -10.53 14.27
CA ILE A 92 11.62 -11.06 13.25
C ILE A 92 11.00 -12.34 13.78
N GLN A 93 9.70 -12.47 13.63
CA GLN A 93 8.96 -13.69 13.92
C GLN A 93 7.94 -13.96 12.81
N PRO A 94 7.57 -15.22 12.53
CA PRO A 94 6.47 -15.51 11.62
C PRO A 94 5.24 -14.69 11.99
N ALA A 95 4.60 -14.09 10.99
CA ALA A 95 3.38 -13.31 11.21
C ALA A 95 2.26 -14.24 11.73
N ASP A 96 1.40 -13.69 12.59
CA ASP A 96 0.24 -14.42 13.10
C ASP A 96 -0.64 -14.91 11.93
N GLU A 97 -1.13 -16.14 12.00
CA GLU A 97 -2.01 -16.72 10.97
C GLU A 97 -3.26 -15.88 10.72
N SER A 98 -3.73 -15.13 11.70
CA SER A 98 -4.86 -14.21 11.55
C SER A 98 -4.55 -13.09 10.55
N LEU A 99 -3.28 -12.70 10.38
CA LEU A 99 -2.82 -11.72 9.39
C LEU A 99 -2.60 -12.33 7.99
N THR A 100 -2.39 -13.64 7.93
CA THR A 100 -2.12 -14.36 6.67
C THR A 100 -3.36 -15.05 6.10
N ASN A 101 -4.32 -15.42 6.96
CA ASN A 101 -5.56 -16.12 6.62
C ASN A 101 -6.78 -15.19 6.70
N LEU A 102 -6.71 -14.03 6.08
CA LEU A 102 -7.85 -13.13 5.98
C LEU A 102 -8.93 -13.76 5.10
N SER A 103 -9.97 -14.32 5.72
CA SER A 103 -11.14 -14.79 5.01
C SER A 103 -12.23 -13.72 5.05
N PRO A 104 -12.68 -13.21 3.90
CA PRO A 104 -13.75 -12.23 3.87
C PRO A 104 -15.07 -12.88 4.33
N THR A 105 -15.85 -12.14 5.12
CA THR A 105 -17.22 -12.58 5.40
C THR A 105 -18.02 -12.64 4.10
N ARG A 106 -18.79 -13.71 3.89
CA ARG A 106 -19.65 -13.87 2.71
C ARG A 106 -21.03 -13.23 2.88
N THR A 107 -21.26 -12.57 3.99
CA THR A 107 -22.52 -11.90 4.29
C THR A 107 -22.41 -10.43 3.91
N LEU A 108 -23.28 -9.96 3.00
CA LEU A 108 -23.42 -8.55 2.67
C LEU A 108 -24.06 -7.78 3.82
N SER A 109 -23.59 -6.55 4.04
CA SER A 109 -24.17 -5.62 5.03
C SER A 109 -25.61 -5.25 4.69
N ASN A 110 -25.95 -5.20 3.39
CA ASN A 110 -27.32 -4.95 2.95
C ASN A 110 -28.03 -6.30 2.68
N PRO A 111 -28.97 -6.73 3.54
CA PRO A 111 -29.70 -7.98 3.34
C PRO A 111 -30.61 -7.95 2.10
N ASN A 112 -31.00 -6.77 1.64
CA ASN A 112 -31.87 -6.55 0.47
C ASN A 112 -31.08 -6.31 -0.82
N ALA A 113 -29.78 -6.63 -0.84
CA ALA A 113 -28.99 -6.50 -2.05
C ALA A 113 -29.57 -7.35 -3.20
N SER A 114 -29.47 -6.83 -4.41
CA SER A 114 -29.90 -7.57 -5.62
C SER A 114 -29.06 -8.85 -5.81
N ASP A 115 -29.60 -9.81 -6.56
CA ASP A 115 -28.87 -11.05 -6.84
C ASP A 115 -27.59 -10.81 -7.65
N SER A 116 -27.57 -9.79 -8.50
CA SER A 116 -26.35 -9.38 -9.21
C SER A 116 -25.26 -8.87 -8.24
N THR A 117 -25.65 -8.06 -7.27
CA THR A 117 -24.73 -7.58 -6.22
C THR A 117 -24.21 -8.74 -5.36
N LYS A 118 -25.09 -9.68 -4.98
CA LYS A 118 -24.70 -10.87 -4.22
C LYS A 118 -23.69 -11.72 -5.00
N ARG A 119 -23.93 -11.95 -6.30
CA ARG A 119 -22.99 -12.71 -7.16
C ARG A 119 -21.65 -12.00 -7.31
N LEU A 120 -21.64 -10.69 -7.53
CA LEU A 120 -20.40 -9.91 -7.59
C LEU A 120 -19.61 -10.01 -6.29
N TYR A 121 -20.29 -9.86 -5.15
CA TYR A 121 -19.62 -9.95 -3.85
C TYR A 121 -19.05 -11.35 -3.60
N GLN A 122 -19.77 -12.41 -3.91
CA GLN A 122 -19.25 -13.78 -3.83
C GLN A 122 -18.02 -13.98 -4.72
N TYR A 123 -18.05 -13.48 -5.95
CA TYR A 123 -16.90 -13.51 -6.84
C TYR A 123 -15.68 -12.81 -6.22
N LEU A 124 -15.85 -11.61 -5.65
CA LEU A 124 -14.76 -10.89 -4.98
C LEU A 124 -14.22 -11.68 -3.77
N CYS A 125 -15.09 -12.28 -2.97
CA CYS A 125 -14.67 -13.17 -1.88
C CYS A 125 -13.88 -14.39 -2.38
N ASP A 126 -14.23 -14.95 -3.53
CA ASP A 126 -13.54 -16.11 -4.12
C ASP A 126 -12.16 -15.74 -4.67
N GLN A 127 -11.96 -14.49 -5.08
CA GLN A 127 -10.67 -13.98 -5.56
C GLN A 127 -9.75 -13.54 -4.42
N TYR A 128 -10.31 -13.22 -3.25
CA TYR A 128 -9.58 -12.65 -2.13
C TYR A 128 -8.45 -13.58 -1.67
N GLY A 129 -7.24 -13.03 -1.55
CA GLY A 129 -6.04 -13.78 -1.19
C GLY A 129 -5.48 -14.69 -2.29
N LYS A 130 -6.12 -14.77 -3.47
CA LYS A 130 -5.70 -15.63 -4.59
C LYS A 130 -5.23 -14.83 -5.80
N HIS A 131 -5.90 -13.72 -6.08
CA HIS A 131 -5.63 -12.91 -7.27
C HIS A 131 -5.72 -11.44 -6.96
N ILE A 132 -4.91 -10.67 -7.68
CA ILE A 132 -5.00 -9.19 -7.70
C ILE A 132 -5.94 -8.82 -8.85
N ILE A 133 -7.02 -8.10 -8.52
CA ILE A 133 -7.94 -7.57 -9.51
C ILE A 133 -7.45 -6.17 -9.87
N SER A 134 -7.00 -5.98 -11.10
CA SER A 134 -6.50 -4.68 -11.57
C SER A 134 -7.65 -3.71 -11.83
N GLY A 135 -7.43 -2.45 -11.49
CA GLY A 135 -8.36 -1.36 -11.75
C GLY A 135 -7.66 -0.15 -12.36
N GLN A 136 -8.42 0.65 -13.10
CA GLN A 136 -8.01 1.94 -13.62
C GLN A 136 -9.08 2.97 -13.26
N GLN A 137 -8.64 4.08 -12.67
CA GLN A 137 -9.48 5.26 -12.50
C GLN A 137 -9.57 5.97 -13.85
N GLU A 138 -10.79 6.33 -14.27
CA GLU A 138 -10.92 7.23 -15.42
C GLU A 138 -10.35 8.61 -15.11
N TYR A 139 -9.92 9.31 -16.16
CA TYR A 139 -9.37 10.64 -16.03
C TYR A 139 -10.45 11.64 -15.62
N CYS A 140 -10.38 12.05 -14.37
CA CYS A 140 -11.23 13.10 -13.83
C CYS A 140 -10.64 14.45 -14.22
N GLY A 141 -10.82 14.84 -15.47
CA GLY A 141 -10.14 15.94 -16.15
C GLY A 141 -10.17 17.28 -15.43
N SER A 142 -9.27 17.49 -14.48
CA SER A 142 -8.99 18.81 -13.93
C SER A 142 -8.12 19.69 -14.88
N HIS A 143 -7.65 19.13 -16.00
CA HIS A 143 -6.72 19.80 -16.90
C HIS A 143 -7.32 20.25 -18.24
N ASN A 144 -8.56 19.87 -18.54
CA ASN A 144 -9.19 20.29 -19.78
C ASN A 144 -10.33 21.28 -19.49
N TYR A 145 -10.00 22.57 -19.46
CA TYR A 145 -10.96 23.67 -19.27
C TYR A 145 -12.09 23.68 -20.31
N ASN A 146 -11.95 22.92 -21.39
CA ASN A 146 -12.95 22.78 -22.43
C ASN A 146 -14.03 21.72 -22.15
N LEU A 147 -13.86 20.89 -21.12
CA LEU A 147 -14.85 19.87 -20.72
C LEU A 147 -16.21 20.47 -20.31
N TYR A 148 -16.19 21.70 -19.82
CA TYR A 148 -17.43 22.42 -19.48
C TYR A 148 -18.15 23.02 -20.68
N ALA A 149 -17.47 23.10 -21.82
CA ALA A 149 -18.02 23.72 -23.04
C ALA A 149 -18.73 22.71 -23.97
N ASP A 150 -18.39 21.44 -23.90
CA ASP A 150 -18.99 20.39 -24.73
C ASP A 150 -19.16 19.05 -24.00
N PRO A 151 -20.35 18.77 -23.46
CA PRO A 151 -20.64 17.51 -22.78
C PRO A 151 -20.50 16.26 -23.65
N THR A 152 -20.47 16.39 -24.98
CA THR A 152 -20.28 15.25 -25.89
C THR A 152 -18.80 14.85 -26.03
N ASN A 153 -17.88 15.78 -25.81
CA ASN A 153 -16.44 15.49 -25.76
C ASN A 153 -16.00 14.91 -24.40
N PHE A 154 -16.76 15.18 -23.36
CA PHE A 154 -16.49 14.66 -22.01
C PHE A 154 -16.36 13.13 -21.98
N ILE A 155 -17.27 12.41 -22.65
CA ILE A 155 -17.26 10.94 -22.67
C ILE A 155 -16.05 10.43 -23.47
N LYS A 156 -15.68 11.09 -24.57
CA LYS A 156 -14.51 10.67 -25.37
C LYS A 156 -13.20 10.88 -24.64
N ASP A 157 -13.08 12.00 -23.93
CA ASP A 157 -11.84 12.33 -23.21
C ASP A 157 -11.64 11.42 -22.00
N ASN A 158 -12.69 10.94 -21.36
CA ASN A 158 -12.60 10.06 -20.20
C ASN A 158 -12.28 8.59 -20.54
N GLU A 159 -12.31 8.23 -21.80
CA GLU A 159 -11.97 6.86 -22.27
C GLU A 159 -10.53 6.73 -22.77
N GLN A 160 -9.77 7.82 -22.84
CA GLN A 160 -8.41 7.82 -23.39
C GLN A 160 -7.46 6.85 -22.69
N GLU A 161 -7.52 6.75 -21.35
CA GLU A 161 -6.70 5.81 -20.60
C GLU A 161 -7.06 4.37 -20.93
N PHE A 162 -8.35 4.08 -21.04
CA PHE A 162 -8.84 2.74 -21.36
C PHE A 162 -8.47 2.36 -22.78
N GLU A 163 -8.63 3.27 -23.74
CA GLU A 163 -8.18 3.06 -25.12
C GLU A 163 -6.66 2.87 -25.20
N TYR A 164 -5.90 3.64 -24.43
CA TYR A 164 -4.44 3.49 -24.39
C TYR A 164 -4.04 2.12 -23.83
N LEU A 165 -4.66 1.68 -22.73
CA LEU A 165 -4.42 0.37 -22.15
C LEU A 165 -4.77 -0.76 -23.11
N GLU A 166 -5.93 -0.69 -23.77
CA GLU A 166 -6.35 -1.66 -24.75
C GLU A 166 -5.40 -1.74 -25.94
N LYS A 167 -5.02 -0.59 -26.50
CA LYS A 167 -4.11 -0.50 -27.65
C LYS A 167 -2.70 -0.98 -27.32
N THR A 168 -2.20 -0.66 -26.09
CA THR A 168 -0.81 -0.94 -25.70
C THR A 168 -0.64 -2.32 -25.14
N LEU A 169 -1.52 -2.75 -24.22
CA LEU A 169 -1.42 -4.00 -23.50
C LEU A 169 -2.29 -5.11 -24.10
N ARG A 170 -3.22 -4.76 -24.97
CA ARG A 170 -4.28 -5.64 -25.51
C ARG A 170 -5.05 -6.36 -24.39
N LYS A 171 -5.19 -5.70 -23.25
CA LYS A 171 -5.89 -6.18 -22.06
C LYS A 171 -6.54 -4.98 -21.38
N MET A 172 -7.74 -5.23 -20.85
CA MET A 172 -8.46 -4.25 -20.02
C MET A 172 -8.32 -4.60 -18.56
N CYS A 173 -8.34 -3.59 -17.71
CA CYS A 173 -8.49 -3.77 -16.27
C CYS A 173 -9.91 -4.27 -15.94
N ALA A 174 -10.03 -5.04 -14.86
CA ALA A 174 -11.32 -5.62 -14.46
C ALA A 174 -12.22 -4.61 -13.74
N ILE A 175 -11.66 -3.55 -13.19
CA ILE A 175 -12.38 -2.52 -12.43
C ILE A 175 -12.15 -1.18 -13.12
N ARG A 176 -13.27 -0.46 -13.38
CA ARG A 176 -13.25 0.96 -13.78
C ARG A 176 -13.63 1.81 -12.59
N GLY A 177 -12.75 2.71 -12.18
CA GLY A 177 -13.05 3.73 -11.19
C GLY A 177 -13.70 4.93 -11.86
N ILE A 178 -14.74 5.46 -11.26
CA ILE A 178 -15.51 6.60 -11.74
C ILE A 178 -15.57 7.66 -10.64
N ASP A 179 -15.33 8.91 -11.01
CA ASP A 179 -15.55 10.05 -10.11
C ASP A 179 -16.91 10.70 -10.42
N PHE A 180 -17.84 10.58 -9.48
CA PHE A 180 -19.17 11.19 -9.61
C PHE A 180 -19.15 12.72 -9.66
N LEU A 181 -18.04 13.36 -9.29
CA LEU A 181 -17.93 14.83 -9.41
C LEU A 181 -18.19 15.30 -10.83
N ASN A 182 -17.69 14.56 -11.82
CA ASN A 182 -17.80 14.88 -13.23
C ASN A 182 -19.16 14.50 -13.84
N TYR A 183 -19.92 13.64 -13.19
CA TYR A 183 -21.26 13.20 -13.60
C TYR A 183 -22.38 14.02 -12.93
N ARG A 184 -21.99 15.01 -12.14
CA ARG A 184 -22.93 15.93 -11.55
C ARG A 184 -23.55 16.78 -12.66
N SER A 185 -24.79 16.47 -13.07
CA SER A 185 -25.57 17.34 -13.93
C SER A 185 -25.66 18.70 -13.26
N ASN A 186 -25.29 19.77 -13.96
CA ASN A 186 -25.67 21.12 -13.58
C ASN A 186 -27.19 21.22 -13.76
N ALA A 187 -27.94 20.66 -12.81
CA ALA A 187 -29.35 20.97 -12.68
C ALA A 187 -29.42 22.40 -12.19
N THR A 188 -29.54 23.33 -13.12
CA THR A 188 -30.03 24.67 -12.89
C THR A 188 -31.52 24.62 -12.63
#